data_4424d3d353a7904bb59ffbb213dc4c26
#
_entry.id   4424d3d353a7904bb59ffbb213dc4c26
#
_cell.length_a   1.000
_cell.length_b   1.000
_cell.length_c   1.000
_cell.angle_alpha   90.00
_cell.angle_beta   90.00
_cell.angle_gamma   90.00
#
_symmetry.space_group_name_H-M   'P 1'
#
loop_
_entity.id
_entity.type
_entity.pdbx_description
1 polymer ?
#
loop_
_entity_poly.entity_id
_entity_poly.type
_entity_poly.pdbx_seq_one_letter_code
_entity_poly.pdbx_strand_id
1 'polypeptide(L)'
;MREHEEPGCVFCAILRGEAEASIPYADDRVMVIMTIGAVTPGHLLVIPRVHAAGLEDLDEETSTHVWRIGHRMGRALRRSGLRCEGVNVFLADGKAAFQEVFHFHLHVFPRFAGDGFRIEADWGARERSLLDREAEAVRSGLAALGSPVPVEVLEQGRRPYGGA
;
A
#
# COMPACT_ATOMS: atom_id res chain seq x y z
N MET A 1 -21.66 -14.39 -14.26
CA MET A 1 -20.46 -14.64 -13.45
C MET A 1 -19.66 -13.34 -13.47
N ARG A 2 -19.37 -12.77 -12.34
CA ARG A 2 -18.52 -11.57 -12.28
C ARG A 2 -17.07 -12.02 -12.50
N GLU A 3 -16.41 -11.48 -13.50
CA GLU A 3 -15.14 -11.97 -14.07
C GLU A 3 -13.90 -11.85 -13.15
N HIS A 4 -14.08 -11.50 -11.85
CA HIS A 4 -12.99 -11.19 -10.93
C HIS A 4 -13.20 -11.74 -9.51
N GLU A 5 -13.86 -12.88 -9.37
CA GLU A 5 -14.11 -13.50 -8.05
C GLU A 5 -13.22 -14.74 -7.90
N GLU A 6 -12.37 -14.76 -6.86
CA GLU A 6 -11.52 -15.90 -6.55
C GLU A 6 -12.20 -16.79 -5.50
N PRO A 7 -12.50 -18.08 -5.83
CA PRO A 7 -13.04 -19.03 -4.87
C PRO A 7 -12.10 -19.21 -3.68
N GLY A 8 -12.64 -19.10 -2.46
CA GLY A 8 -11.86 -19.23 -1.23
C GLY A 8 -11.17 -17.96 -0.74
N CYS A 9 -11.26 -16.85 -1.47
CA CYS A 9 -10.76 -15.56 -1.01
C CYS A 9 -11.71 -14.96 0.04
N VAL A 10 -11.22 -14.74 1.27
CA VAL A 10 -12.00 -14.17 2.37
C VAL A 10 -12.49 -12.75 2.06
N PHE A 11 -11.68 -11.94 1.35
CA PHE A 11 -12.09 -10.57 0.99
C PHE A 11 -13.17 -10.58 -0.09
N CYS A 12 -13.12 -11.48 -1.06
CA CYS A 12 -14.21 -11.67 -2.00
C CYS A 12 -15.50 -12.08 -1.28
N ALA A 13 -15.42 -12.95 -0.28
CA ALA A 13 -16.59 -13.34 0.53
C ALA A 13 -17.18 -12.15 1.31
N ILE A 14 -16.34 -11.32 1.92
CA ILE A 14 -16.76 -10.08 2.59
C ILE A 14 -17.44 -9.12 1.60
N LEU A 15 -16.83 -8.93 0.43
CA LEU A 15 -17.36 -8.04 -0.62
C LEU A 15 -18.72 -8.47 -1.14
N ARG A 16 -19.02 -9.77 -1.10
CA ARG A 16 -20.35 -10.34 -1.43
C ARG A 16 -21.35 -10.36 -0.27
N GLY A 17 -20.89 -10.03 0.95
CA GLY A 17 -21.72 -10.12 2.16
C GLY A 17 -21.90 -11.54 2.71
N GLU A 18 -21.04 -12.47 2.31
CA GLU A 18 -21.04 -13.87 2.75
C GLU A 18 -20.18 -14.08 4.02
N ALA A 19 -19.36 -13.10 4.38
CA ALA A 19 -18.56 -13.08 5.59
C ALA A 19 -18.72 -11.74 6.32
N GLU A 20 -18.70 -11.78 7.66
CA GLU A 20 -18.86 -10.60 8.50
C GLU A 20 -17.63 -9.69 8.45
N ALA A 21 -17.87 -8.37 8.44
CA ALA A 21 -16.85 -7.35 8.59
C ALA A 21 -17.44 -6.06 9.16
N SER A 22 -16.64 -5.32 9.93
CA SER A 22 -16.97 -3.95 10.31
C SER A 22 -16.51 -2.99 9.21
N ILE A 23 -17.44 -2.31 8.55
CA ILE A 23 -17.21 -1.53 7.34
C ILE A 23 -17.38 -0.04 7.63
N PRO A 24 -16.30 0.75 7.82
CA PRO A 24 -16.41 2.19 8.01
C PRO A 24 -16.68 2.98 6.73
N TYR A 25 -16.37 2.42 5.55
CA TYR A 25 -16.57 3.07 4.26
C TYR A 25 -16.70 2.05 3.12
N ALA A 26 -17.53 2.36 2.14
CA ALA A 26 -17.58 1.64 0.86
C ALA A 26 -18.04 2.58 -0.25
N ASP A 27 -17.56 2.35 -1.48
CA ASP A 27 -18.05 2.95 -2.71
C ASP A 27 -18.13 1.88 -3.84
N ASP A 28 -18.28 2.31 -5.07
CA ASP A 28 -18.40 1.44 -6.24
C ASP A 28 -17.10 0.68 -6.59
N ARG A 29 -15.94 1.13 -6.13
CA ARG A 29 -14.62 0.57 -6.44
C ARG A 29 -13.93 -0.12 -5.28
N VAL A 30 -14.15 0.35 -4.06
CA VAL A 30 -13.46 -0.15 -2.87
C VAL A 30 -14.41 -0.37 -1.70
N MET A 31 -13.96 -1.20 -0.77
CA MET A 31 -14.53 -1.35 0.56
C MET A 31 -13.41 -1.17 1.59
N VAL A 32 -13.71 -0.49 2.69
CA VAL A 32 -12.81 -0.38 3.84
C VAL A 32 -13.37 -1.25 4.95
N ILE A 33 -12.53 -2.10 5.52
CA ILE A 33 -12.91 -2.95 6.65
C ILE A 33 -11.95 -2.76 7.82
N MET A 34 -12.45 -3.01 9.04
CA MET A 34 -11.56 -3.18 10.20
C MET A 34 -10.96 -4.58 10.17
N THR A 35 -9.65 -4.70 10.34
CA THR A 35 -9.01 -6.02 10.42
C THR A 35 -9.11 -6.62 11.81
N ILE A 36 -9.36 -7.94 11.89
CA ILE A 36 -9.37 -8.68 13.15
C ILE A 36 -7.97 -8.92 13.71
N GLY A 37 -6.94 -9.01 12.84
CA GLY A 37 -5.52 -9.11 13.21
C GLY A 37 -4.87 -7.74 13.33
N ALA A 38 -5.38 -6.89 14.22
CA ALA A 38 -4.99 -5.49 14.29
C ALA A 38 -3.61 -5.27 14.93
N VAL A 39 -2.78 -4.44 14.31
CA VAL A 39 -1.53 -3.90 14.90
C VAL A 39 -1.85 -2.99 16.08
N THR A 40 -2.82 -2.10 15.89
CA THR A 40 -3.31 -1.15 16.89
C THR A 40 -4.83 -1.00 16.74
N PRO A 41 -5.58 -0.57 17.77
CA PRO A 41 -6.99 -0.21 17.61
C PRO A 41 -7.17 0.84 16.51
N GLY A 42 -8.05 0.55 15.55
CA GLY A 42 -8.25 1.41 14.38
C GLY A 42 -7.50 0.95 13.12
N HIS A 43 -6.82 -0.19 13.16
CA HIS A 43 -6.22 -0.78 11.97
C HIS A 43 -7.29 -1.20 10.97
N LEU A 44 -7.24 -0.63 9.78
CA LEU A 44 -8.17 -0.89 8.70
C LEU A 44 -7.47 -1.28 7.40
N LEU A 45 -8.22 -1.92 6.52
CA LEU A 45 -7.78 -2.34 5.19
C LEU A 45 -8.65 -1.65 4.14
N VAL A 46 -8.03 -1.10 3.11
CA VAL A 46 -8.72 -0.62 1.91
C VAL A 46 -8.58 -1.70 0.83
N ILE A 47 -9.69 -2.27 0.41
CA ILE A 47 -9.76 -3.44 -0.47
C ILE A 47 -10.46 -3.03 -1.76
N PRO A 48 -9.88 -3.22 -2.96
CA PRO A 48 -10.60 -3.05 -4.22
C PRO A 48 -11.69 -4.12 -4.36
N ARG A 49 -12.80 -3.76 -5.01
CA ARG A 49 -13.90 -4.71 -5.26
C ARG A 49 -13.55 -5.75 -6.31
N VAL A 50 -12.66 -5.41 -7.24
CA VAL A 50 -12.09 -6.38 -8.18
C VAL A 50 -11.07 -7.24 -7.46
N HIS A 51 -11.08 -8.56 -7.72
CA HIS A 51 -10.02 -9.41 -7.23
C HIS A 51 -8.76 -9.19 -8.08
N ALA A 52 -7.67 -8.82 -7.43
CA ALA A 52 -6.34 -8.74 -7.98
C ALA A 52 -5.39 -9.22 -6.89
N ALA A 53 -4.46 -10.12 -7.17
CA ALA A 53 -3.59 -10.68 -6.14
C ALA A 53 -2.58 -9.63 -5.63
N GLY A 54 -2.04 -8.79 -6.52
CA GLY A 54 -1.04 -7.79 -6.20
C GLY A 54 -1.02 -6.62 -7.18
N LEU A 55 0.09 -5.87 -7.18
CA LEU A 55 0.29 -4.68 -8.02
C LEU A 55 0.25 -4.99 -9.53
N GLU A 56 0.77 -6.16 -9.94
CA GLU A 56 0.82 -6.54 -11.35
C GLU A 56 -0.57 -6.84 -11.93
N ASP A 57 -1.53 -7.23 -11.09
CA ASP A 57 -2.88 -7.63 -11.51
C ASP A 57 -3.89 -6.48 -11.39
N LEU A 58 -3.56 -5.44 -10.63
CA LEU A 58 -4.46 -4.33 -10.37
C LEU A 58 -4.18 -3.18 -11.35
N ASP A 59 -5.23 -2.72 -12.04
CA ASP A 59 -5.10 -1.55 -12.91
C ASP A 59 -4.74 -0.28 -12.13
N GLU A 60 -4.00 0.62 -12.79
CA GLU A 60 -3.43 1.82 -12.18
C GLU A 60 -4.51 2.79 -11.68
N GLU A 61 -5.65 2.87 -12.34
CA GLU A 61 -6.76 3.74 -11.93
C GLU A 61 -7.39 3.26 -10.63
N THR A 62 -7.64 1.95 -10.51
CA THR A 62 -8.14 1.32 -9.28
C THR A 62 -7.12 1.43 -8.16
N SER A 63 -5.84 1.16 -8.46
CA SER A 63 -4.74 1.34 -7.51
C SER A 63 -4.69 2.77 -6.96
N THR A 64 -4.73 3.78 -7.84
CA THR A 64 -4.79 5.19 -7.46
C THR A 64 -6.00 5.50 -6.57
N HIS A 65 -7.16 4.92 -6.87
CA HIS A 65 -8.35 5.11 -6.03
C HIS A 65 -8.17 4.51 -4.62
N VAL A 66 -7.59 3.31 -4.51
CA VAL A 66 -7.28 2.68 -3.23
C VAL A 66 -6.38 3.60 -2.38
N TRP A 67 -5.30 4.13 -2.96
CA TRP A 67 -4.40 5.08 -2.28
C TRP A 67 -5.11 6.36 -1.86
N ARG A 68 -5.99 6.91 -2.70
CA ARG A 68 -6.82 8.09 -2.38
C ARG A 68 -7.72 7.84 -1.17
N ILE A 69 -8.35 6.68 -1.11
CA ILE A 69 -9.18 6.29 0.04
C ILE A 69 -8.32 6.03 1.27
N GLY A 70 -7.16 5.36 1.13
CA GLY A 70 -6.18 5.20 2.22
C GLY A 70 -5.75 6.53 2.84
N HIS A 71 -5.47 7.54 2.01
CA HIS A 71 -5.19 8.91 2.47
C HIS A 71 -6.35 9.49 3.29
N ARG A 72 -7.60 9.34 2.82
CA ARG A 72 -8.79 9.80 3.56
C ARG A 72 -8.94 9.08 4.90
N MET A 73 -8.72 7.77 4.93
CA MET A 73 -8.80 6.96 6.16
C MET A 73 -7.75 7.38 7.18
N GLY A 74 -6.51 7.63 6.77
CA GLY A 74 -5.46 8.17 7.65
C GLY A 74 -5.84 9.51 8.28
N ARG A 75 -6.51 10.38 7.54
CA ARG A 75 -7.05 11.66 8.07
C ARG A 75 -8.24 11.45 9.00
N ALA A 76 -9.09 10.47 8.70
CA ALA A 76 -10.24 10.11 9.53
C ALA A 76 -9.78 9.54 10.88
N LEU A 77 -8.79 8.67 10.91
CA LEU A 77 -8.20 8.12 12.14
C LEU A 77 -7.75 9.22 13.12
N ARG A 78 -7.11 10.28 12.61
CA ARG A 78 -6.69 11.43 13.44
C ARG A 78 -7.86 12.22 14.04
N ARG A 79 -9.09 12.02 13.57
CA ARG A 79 -10.33 12.72 13.98
C ARG A 79 -11.36 11.80 14.61
N SER A 80 -11.06 10.51 14.71
CA SER A 80 -12.04 9.50 15.16
C SER A 80 -12.19 9.38 16.66
N GLY A 81 -11.33 10.04 17.45
CA GLY A 81 -11.25 9.84 18.90
C GLY A 81 -10.40 8.63 19.31
N LEU A 82 -9.95 7.79 18.37
CA LEU A 82 -8.95 6.75 18.62
C LEU A 82 -7.58 7.39 18.87
N ARG A 83 -6.76 6.75 19.71
CA ARG A 83 -5.39 7.22 19.94
C ARG A 83 -4.58 7.15 18.63
N CYS A 84 -4.17 8.31 18.11
CA CYS A 84 -3.51 8.44 16.83
C CYS A 84 -2.53 9.63 16.83
N GLU A 85 -1.28 9.37 17.11
CA GLU A 85 -0.19 10.36 17.07
C GLU A 85 0.49 10.36 15.67
N GLY A 86 0.42 9.24 14.96
CA GLY A 86 0.92 9.02 13.62
C GLY A 86 0.03 8.06 12.84
N VAL A 87 0.32 7.86 11.57
CA VAL A 87 -0.34 6.86 10.71
C VAL A 87 0.70 6.16 9.88
N ASN A 88 0.67 4.82 9.85
CA ASN A 88 1.35 4.04 8.85
C ASN A 88 0.36 3.63 7.76
N VAL A 89 0.82 3.74 6.52
CA VAL A 89 0.18 3.15 5.34
C VAL A 89 1.15 2.10 4.82
N PHE A 90 0.68 0.87 4.67
CA PHE A 90 1.53 -0.27 4.36
C PHE A 90 0.87 -1.16 3.32
N LEU A 91 1.62 -1.51 2.27
CA LEU A 91 1.26 -2.49 1.28
C LEU A 91 2.21 -3.69 1.38
N ALA A 92 1.66 -4.88 1.52
CA ALA A 92 2.38 -6.13 1.37
C ALA A 92 2.04 -6.72 0.00
N ASP A 93 2.99 -6.75 -0.93
CA ASP A 93 2.84 -7.31 -2.26
C ASP A 93 3.79 -8.50 -2.42
N GLY A 94 3.21 -9.70 -2.45
CA GLY A 94 3.93 -10.96 -2.48
C GLY A 94 4.35 -11.51 -1.10
N LYS A 95 4.63 -12.80 -1.05
CA LYS A 95 4.99 -13.53 0.19
C LYS A 95 6.22 -12.96 0.89
N ALA A 96 7.25 -12.56 0.13
CA ALA A 96 8.47 -11.98 0.68
C ALA A 96 8.22 -10.61 1.37
N ALA A 97 7.11 -9.94 1.02
CA ALA A 97 6.64 -8.70 1.63
C ALA A 97 5.54 -8.93 2.68
N PHE A 98 5.38 -10.16 3.18
CA PHE A 98 4.42 -10.57 4.22
C PHE A 98 2.94 -10.55 3.78
N GLN A 99 2.65 -10.65 2.48
CA GLN A 99 1.27 -10.81 2.01
C GLN A 99 0.74 -12.19 2.42
N GLU A 100 -0.35 -12.21 3.20
CA GLU A 100 -1.02 -13.43 3.65
C GLU A 100 -2.28 -13.72 2.82
N VAL A 101 -3.05 -12.70 2.47
CA VAL A 101 -4.24 -12.82 1.61
C VAL A 101 -3.90 -12.26 0.22
N PHE A 102 -3.97 -13.13 -0.80
CA PHE A 102 -3.71 -12.77 -2.20
C PHE A 102 -4.94 -12.12 -2.84
N HIS A 103 -5.31 -11.02 -2.29
CA HIS A 103 -6.22 -10.00 -2.78
C HIS A 103 -5.64 -8.68 -2.33
N PHE A 104 -5.39 -7.78 -3.27
CA PHE A 104 -4.76 -6.49 -2.98
C PHE A 104 -5.46 -5.77 -1.83
N HIS A 105 -4.71 -5.32 -0.86
CA HIS A 105 -5.24 -4.57 0.28
C HIS A 105 -4.19 -3.64 0.85
N LEU A 106 -4.60 -2.40 1.06
CA LEU A 106 -3.76 -1.37 1.65
C LEU A 106 -4.08 -1.26 3.14
N HIS A 107 -3.08 -1.51 3.98
CA HIS A 107 -3.18 -1.32 5.43
C HIS A 107 -3.06 0.16 5.78
N VAL A 108 -3.94 0.64 6.65
CA VAL A 108 -3.87 1.97 7.26
C VAL A 108 -4.12 1.82 8.75
N PHE A 109 -3.15 2.21 9.57
CA PHE A 109 -3.31 2.05 11.01
C PHE A 109 -2.69 3.19 11.80
N PRO A 110 -3.35 3.59 12.92
CA PRO A 110 -2.84 4.64 13.78
C PRO A 110 -1.61 4.15 14.55
N ARG A 111 -0.73 5.08 14.82
CA ARG A 111 0.49 4.87 15.58
C ARG A 111 0.52 5.80 16.78
N PHE A 112 1.09 5.33 17.87
CA PHE A 112 1.33 6.14 19.07
C PHE A 112 2.55 5.61 19.84
N ALA A 113 3.12 6.46 20.69
CA ALA A 113 4.27 6.07 21.50
C ALA A 113 3.93 4.84 22.38
N GLY A 114 4.76 3.81 22.28
CA GLY A 114 4.60 2.56 23.03
C GLY A 114 3.58 1.57 22.44
N ASP A 115 3.14 1.72 21.20
CA ASP A 115 2.17 0.83 20.53
C ASP A 115 2.71 -0.58 20.21
N GLY A 116 4.01 -0.81 20.44
CA GLY A 116 4.65 -2.12 20.26
C GLY A 116 5.02 -2.48 18.82
N PHE A 117 4.53 -1.77 17.80
CA PHE A 117 4.90 -2.04 16.40
C PHE A 117 6.29 -1.51 16.08
N ARG A 118 7.13 -2.34 15.46
CA ARG A 118 8.50 -2.01 15.05
C ARG A 118 8.77 -2.51 13.65
N ILE A 119 9.62 -1.78 12.93
CA ILE A 119 10.21 -2.21 11.67
C ILE A 119 11.70 -2.40 11.95
N GLU A 120 12.19 -3.61 11.76
CA GLU A 120 13.59 -3.97 11.96
C GLU A 120 14.17 -4.41 10.62
N ALA A 121 15.35 -3.89 10.29
CA ALA A 121 16.13 -4.27 9.12
C ALA A 121 17.59 -3.95 9.33
N ASP A 122 18.47 -4.62 8.61
CA ASP A 122 19.90 -4.32 8.58
C ASP A 122 20.14 -3.07 7.73
N TRP A 123 19.95 -1.90 8.33
CA TRP A 123 20.14 -0.60 7.68
C TRP A 123 21.62 -0.35 7.45
N GLY A 124 22.01 -0.17 6.20
CA GLY A 124 23.39 0.12 5.80
C GLY A 124 23.45 1.20 4.73
N ALA A 125 24.54 1.99 4.76
CA ALA A 125 24.85 2.92 3.68
C ALA A 125 25.22 2.13 2.40
N ARG A 126 24.73 2.60 1.26
CA ARG A 126 25.05 2.04 -0.06
C ARG A 126 26.05 2.95 -0.76
N GLU A 127 27.07 2.35 -1.38
CA GLU A 127 28.02 3.09 -2.23
C GLU A 127 27.30 3.76 -3.41
N ARG A 128 27.70 5.01 -3.74
CA ARG A 128 27.07 5.80 -4.80
C ARG A 128 27.02 5.04 -6.14
N SER A 129 28.09 4.36 -6.51
CA SER A 129 28.17 3.60 -7.76
C SER A 129 27.18 2.41 -7.80
N LEU A 130 26.84 1.84 -6.65
CA LEU A 130 25.78 0.81 -6.54
C LEU A 130 24.42 1.43 -6.74
N LEU A 131 24.15 2.54 -6.07
CA LEU A 131 22.89 3.27 -6.21
C LEU A 131 22.62 3.71 -7.65
N ASP A 132 23.66 4.17 -8.36
CA ASP A 132 23.56 4.60 -9.76
C ASP A 132 23.19 3.42 -10.68
N ARG A 133 23.79 2.23 -10.46
CA ARG A 133 23.42 1.01 -11.20
C ARG A 133 21.99 0.53 -10.87
N GLU A 134 21.61 0.58 -9.60
CA GLU A 134 20.25 0.20 -9.16
C GLU A 134 19.22 1.14 -9.76
N ALA A 135 19.49 2.44 -9.79
CA ALA A 135 18.63 3.43 -10.43
C ALA A 135 18.49 3.18 -11.94
N GLU A 136 19.58 2.78 -12.63
CA GLU A 136 19.51 2.41 -14.06
C GLU A 136 18.65 1.17 -14.29
N ALA A 137 18.78 0.15 -13.44
CA ALA A 137 17.94 -1.04 -13.54
C ALA A 137 16.44 -0.70 -13.35
N VAL A 138 16.10 0.17 -12.39
CA VAL A 138 14.72 0.65 -12.18
C VAL A 138 14.21 1.46 -13.39
N ARG A 139 15.04 2.34 -13.96
CA ARG A 139 14.67 3.08 -15.19
C ARG A 139 14.37 2.13 -16.37
N SER A 140 15.17 1.08 -16.52
CA SER A 140 14.92 0.06 -17.54
C SER A 140 13.58 -0.65 -17.32
N GLY A 141 13.22 -0.94 -16.06
CA GLY A 141 11.91 -1.46 -15.69
C GLY A 141 10.77 -0.51 -16.04
N LEU A 142 10.91 0.79 -15.72
CA LEU A 142 9.93 1.82 -16.07
C LEU A 142 9.74 1.95 -17.59
N ALA A 143 10.82 1.87 -18.37
CA ALA A 143 10.74 1.89 -19.82
C ALA A 143 9.96 0.68 -20.37
N ALA A 144 10.13 -0.48 -19.78
CA ALA A 144 9.37 -1.69 -20.12
C ALA A 144 7.87 -1.55 -19.84
N LEU A 145 7.47 -0.75 -18.84
CA LEU A 145 6.08 -0.39 -18.55
C LEU A 145 5.55 0.75 -19.46
N GLY A 146 6.33 1.25 -20.41
CA GLY A 146 5.94 2.38 -21.24
C GLY A 146 5.98 3.75 -20.53
N SER A 147 6.67 3.85 -19.42
CA SER A 147 6.76 5.07 -18.61
C SER A 147 8.21 5.56 -18.46
N PRO A 148 8.87 6.02 -19.55
CA PRO A 148 10.26 6.48 -19.48
C PRO A 148 10.38 7.75 -18.63
N VAL A 149 11.46 7.85 -17.86
CA VAL A 149 11.77 9.05 -17.08
C VAL A 149 12.31 10.13 -18.01
N PRO A 150 11.78 11.38 -17.98
CA PRO A 150 12.31 12.49 -18.76
C PRO A 150 13.80 12.75 -18.48
N VAL A 151 14.60 13.02 -19.53
CA VAL A 151 16.05 13.20 -19.42
C VAL A 151 16.43 14.36 -18.49
N GLU A 152 15.65 15.45 -18.50
CA GLU A 152 15.88 16.61 -17.64
C GLU A 152 15.84 16.28 -16.13
N VAL A 153 15.00 15.30 -15.75
CA VAL A 153 14.90 14.83 -14.36
C VAL A 153 16.19 14.07 -13.94
N LEU A 154 16.77 13.32 -14.88
CA LEU A 154 18.00 12.56 -14.65
C LEU A 154 19.21 13.46 -14.42
N GLU A 155 19.29 14.62 -15.11
CA GLU A 155 20.36 15.58 -14.96
C GLU A 155 20.31 16.33 -13.61
N GLN A 156 19.12 16.58 -13.07
CA GLN A 156 18.94 17.23 -11.77
C GLN A 156 19.50 16.40 -10.61
N GLY A 157 19.39 15.07 -10.67
CA GLY A 157 19.90 14.15 -9.66
C GLY A 157 21.44 14.05 -9.60
N ARG A 158 22.15 14.56 -10.59
CA ARG A 158 23.63 14.57 -10.66
C ARG A 158 24.27 15.80 -10.05
N ARG A 159 23.50 16.80 -9.64
CA ARG A 159 24.06 17.97 -8.94
C ARG A 159 24.48 17.56 -7.53
N PRO A 160 25.75 17.82 -7.14
CA PRO A 160 26.14 17.59 -5.76
C PRO A 160 25.24 18.43 -4.85
N TYR A 161 24.75 17.82 -3.78
CA TYR A 161 24.11 18.57 -2.71
C TYR A 161 25.12 19.64 -2.26
N GLY A 162 24.81 20.88 -2.57
CA GLY A 162 25.58 22.00 -2.09
C GLY A 162 25.53 22.00 -0.58
N GLY A 163 26.63 21.63 0.06
CA GLY A 163 26.77 21.79 1.50
C GLY A 163 26.67 23.27 1.81
N ALA A 164 25.72 23.60 2.67
CA ALA A 164 25.70 24.87 3.41
C ALA A 164 26.53 24.72 4.68
#